data_a56b2a7e89960c36872ba6aa4d47936d
#
_entry.id   a56b2a7e89960c36872ba6aa4d47936d
#
_cell.length_a   1.000
_cell.length_b   1.000
_cell.length_c   1.000
_cell.angle_alpha   90.00
_cell.angle_beta   90.00
_cell.angle_gamma   90.00
#
_symmetry.space_group_name_H-M   'P 1'
#
loop_
_entity.id
_entity.type
_entity.pdbx_description
1 polymer ?
#
loop_
_entity_poly.entity_id
_entity_poly.type
_entity_poly.pdbx_seq_one_letter_code
_entity_poly.pdbx_strand_id
1 'polypeptide(L)'
;MGSDREYRPKLIPRRGEWTAWGSALVVGATWLMLRLVGRPVSWTMPFLAITLALAALSISLGNWVDRRTLIRLNQDGIEFNNRLRHVKFSWPEIRQVYVLPSRWGDKVHVVGDRAHFSFRTLGEVWYQGELKGRMGFDEGDEILHEIIVSSGLKEIADQDGEGSYYARP
;
A
#
# COMPACT_ATOMS: atom_id res chain seq x y z
N MET A 1 1.82 25.68 19.75
CA MET A 1 1.15 25.50 18.46
C MET A 1 1.79 24.26 17.83
N GLY A 2 1.19 23.09 18.02
CA GLY A 2 1.65 21.85 17.36
C GLY A 2 1.28 21.93 15.90
N SER A 3 2.25 21.73 15.02
CA SER A 3 2.00 21.72 13.59
C SER A 3 1.34 20.38 13.21
N ASP A 4 0.14 20.44 12.66
CA ASP A 4 -0.43 19.28 11.96
C ASP A 4 0.54 18.87 10.85
N ARG A 5 1.06 17.64 10.94
CA ARG A 5 1.96 17.08 9.93
C ARG A 5 1.17 16.13 9.04
N GLU A 6 1.29 16.34 7.74
CA GLU A 6 0.61 15.52 6.73
C GLU A 6 1.64 14.74 5.93
N TYR A 7 1.48 13.43 5.88
CA TYR A 7 2.38 12.51 5.19
C TYR A 7 1.65 11.77 4.07
N ARG A 8 2.32 11.64 2.93
CA ARG A 8 1.81 10.91 1.76
C ARG A 8 2.83 9.88 1.29
N PRO A 9 2.38 8.68 0.89
CA PRO A 9 3.30 7.66 0.43
C PRO A 9 3.92 8.03 -0.92
N LYS A 10 5.18 7.66 -1.12
CA LYS A 10 5.78 7.58 -2.45
C LYS A 10 5.18 6.42 -3.22
N LEU A 11 4.93 6.67 -4.49
CA LEU A 11 4.22 5.74 -5.37
C LEU A 11 5.17 5.18 -6.41
N ILE A 12 5.00 3.90 -6.71
CA ILE A 12 5.68 3.26 -7.84
C ILE A 12 5.29 3.98 -9.14
N PRO A 13 6.22 4.21 -10.07
CA PRO A 13 5.91 4.79 -11.37
C PRO A 13 4.81 4.02 -12.12
N ARG A 14 3.91 4.74 -12.80
CA ARG A 14 2.76 4.16 -13.55
C ARG A 14 3.12 3.23 -14.70
N ARG A 15 4.40 2.93 -14.93
CA ARG A 15 4.83 2.07 -16.05
C ARG A 15 4.14 0.72 -16.05
N GLY A 16 3.99 0.08 -14.89
CA GLY A 16 3.28 -1.20 -14.76
C GLY A 16 1.79 -1.12 -15.10
N GLU A 17 1.14 -0.02 -14.75
CA GLU A 17 -0.27 0.24 -15.08
C GLU A 17 -0.44 0.40 -16.60
N TRP A 18 0.40 1.21 -17.25
CA TRP A 18 0.37 1.40 -18.70
C TRP A 18 0.64 0.13 -19.48
N THR A 19 1.63 -0.68 -19.04
CA THR A 19 1.93 -1.96 -19.70
C THR A 19 0.78 -2.95 -19.53
N ALA A 20 0.13 -3.01 -18.38
CA ALA A 20 -1.01 -3.90 -18.16
C ALA A 20 -2.20 -3.53 -19.06
N TRP A 21 -2.56 -2.25 -19.12
CA TRP A 21 -3.62 -1.78 -20.02
C TRP A 21 -3.27 -1.94 -21.51
N GLY A 22 -2.01 -1.66 -21.87
CA GLY A 22 -1.52 -1.86 -23.24
C GLY A 22 -1.63 -3.31 -23.67
N SER A 23 -1.22 -4.26 -22.82
CA SER A 23 -1.33 -5.69 -23.09
C SER A 23 -2.79 -6.14 -23.25
N ALA A 24 -3.68 -5.70 -22.33
CA ALA A 24 -5.10 -6.01 -22.42
C ALA A 24 -5.73 -5.48 -23.71
N LEU A 25 -5.38 -4.25 -24.11
CA LEU A 25 -5.87 -3.61 -25.32
C LEU A 25 -5.37 -4.33 -26.58
N VAL A 26 -4.09 -4.68 -26.66
CA VAL A 26 -3.51 -5.40 -27.81
C VAL A 26 -4.20 -6.74 -28.00
N VAL A 27 -4.34 -7.54 -26.92
CA VAL A 27 -4.98 -8.87 -27.02
C VAL A 27 -6.46 -8.73 -27.39
N GLY A 28 -7.18 -7.78 -26.78
CA GLY A 28 -8.60 -7.52 -27.06
C GLY A 28 -8.84 -7.03 -28.48
N ALA A 29 -8.02 -6.10 -28.97
CA ALA A 29 -8.10 -5.58 -30.33
C ALA A 29 -7.79 -6.66 -31.39
N THR A 30 -6.77 -7.48 -31.14
CA THR A 30 -6.42 -8.60 -32.01
C THR A 30 -7.56 -9.61 -32.09
N TRP A 31 -8.15 -9.96 -30.95
CA TRP A 31 -9.32 -10.85 -30.92
C TRP A 31 -10.49 -10.28 -31.71
N LEU A 32 -10.83 -9.00 -31.51
CA LEU A 32 -11.93 -8.35 -32.21
C LEU A 32 -11.67 -8.30 -33.72
N MET A 33 -10.46 -7.94 -34.14
CA MET A 33 -10.07 -7.85 -35.54
C MET A 33 -10.18 -9.20 -36.26
N LEU A 34 -9.69 -10.27 -35.64
CA LEU A 34 -9.81 -11.62 -36.21
C LEU A 34 -11.28 -12.04 -36.37
N ARG A 35 -12.12 -11.68 -35.42
CA ARG A 35 -13.54 -11.97 -35.45
C ARG A 35 -14.27 -11.21 -36.56
N LEU A 36 -13.93 -9.94 -36.77
CA LEU A 36 -14.48 -9.12 -37.85
C LEU A 36 -14.09 -9.61 -39.24
N VAL A 37 -12.93 -10.18 -39.41
CA VAL A 37 -12.45 -10.78 -40.67
C VAL A 37 -13.01 -12.20 -40.87
N GLY A 38 -13.87 -12.69 -39.97
CA GLY A 38 -14.52 -14.00 -40.10
C GLY A 38 -13.60 -15.18 -39.82
N ARG A 39 -12.46 -14.96 -39.18
CA ARG A 39 -11.55 -16.07 -38.80
C ARG A 39 -12.04 -16.80 -37.57
N PRO A 40 -11.97 -18.13 -37.53
CA PRO A 40 -12.29 -18.89 -36.33
C PRO A 40 -11.26 -18.54 -35.25
N VAL A 41 -11.74 -18.05 -34.11
CA VAL A 41 -10.90 -17.66 -32.98
C VAL A 41 -11.25 -18.55 -31.79
N SER A 42 -10.21 -19.18 -31.19
CA SER A 42 -10.38 -19.95 -29.96
C SER A 42 -10.97 -19.08 -28.84
N TRP A 43 -11.83 -19.66 -28.05
CA TRP A 43 -12.42 -19.00 -26.87
C TRP A 43 -11.38 -18.60 -25.82
N THR A 44 -10.16 -19.13 -25.89
CA THR A 44 -9.05 -18.76 -25.00
C THR A 44 -8.60 -17.32 -25.16
N MET A 45 -8.74 -16.73 -26.37
CA MET A 45 -8.38 -15.32 -26.60
C MET A 45 -9.26 -14.31 -25.82
N PRO A 46 -10.59 -14.36 -25.89
CA PRO A 46 -11.41 -13.47 -25.09
C PRO A 46 -11.24 -13.71 -23.58
N PHE A 47 -11.03 -14.96 -23.16
CA PHE A 47 -10.71 -15.27 -21.76
C PHE A 47 -9.41 -14.57 -21.31
N LEU A 48 -8.35 -14.68 -22.11
CA LEU A 48 -7.08 -13.99 -21.85
C LEU A 48 -7.24 -12.47 -21.78
N ALA A 49 -7.99 -11.89 -22.76
CA ALA A 49 -8.24 -10.45 -22.78
C ALA A 49 -8.97 -9.97 -21.51
N ILE A 50 -9.99 -10.71 -21.06
CA ILE A 50 -10.73 -10.41 -19.83
C ILE A 50 -9.81 -10.52 -18.62
N THR A 51 -9.00 -11.58 -18.52
CA THR A 51 -8.07 -11.78 -17.40
C THR A 51 -7.05 -10.63 -17.32
N LEU A 52 -6.49 -10.21 -18.45
CA LEU A 52 -5.56 -9.09 -18.50
C LEU A 52 -6.24 -7.77 -18.13
N ALA A 53 -7.48 -7.55 -18.58
CA ALA A 53 -8.24 -6.37 -18.21
C ALA A 53 -8.56 -6.30 -16.71
N LEU A 54 -8.93 -7.43 -16.10
CA LEU A 54 -9.15 -7.54 -14.66
C LEU A 54 -7.86 -7.30 -13.87
N ALA A 55 -6.73 -7.84 -14.35
CA ALA A 55 -5.43 -7.57 -13.73
C ALA A 55 -5.05 -6.09 -13.83
N ALA A 56 -5.24 -5.46 -15.00
CA ALA A 56 -4.99 -4.04 -15.20
C ALA A 56 -5.88 -3.17 -14.30
N LEU A 57 -7.16 -3.53 -14.16
CA LEU A 57 -8.10 -2.85 -13.28
C LEU A 57 -7.68 -2.96 -11.80
N SER A 58 -7.24 -4.13 -11.37
CA SER A 58 -6.74 -4.36 -10.01
C SER A 58 -5.52 -3.51 -9.71
N ILE A 59 -4.56 -3.42 -10.65
CA ILE A 59 -3.37 -2.56 -10.52
C ILE A 59 -3.79 -1.08 -10.44
N SER A 60 -4.70 -0.64 -11.32
CA SER A 60 -5.20 0.74 -11.33
C SER A 60 -5.92 1.10 -10.03
N LEU A 61 -6.73 0.18 -9.49
CA LEU A 61 -7.42 0.38 -8.22
C LEU A 61 -6.43 0.48 -7.05
N GLY A 62 -5.44 -0.41 -6.98
CA GLY A 62 -4.37 -0.35 -5.99
C GLY A 62 -3.63 1.00 -6.04
N ASN A 63 -3.17 1.40 -7.21
CA ASN A 63 -2.52 2.69 -7.43
C ASN A 63 -3.42 3.89 -7.07
N TRP A 64 -4.72 3.80 -7.30
CA TRP A 64 -5.66 4.85 -6.95
C TRP A 64 -5.81 4.99 -5.43
N VAL A 65 -5.91 3.87 -4.72
CA VAL A 65 -5.98 3.84 -3.24
C VAL A 65 -4.70 4.43 -2.64
N ASP A 66 -3.54 3.97 -3.12
CA ASP A 66 -2.24 4.43 -2.61
C ASP A 66 -2.08 5.94 -2.77
N ARG A 67 -2.49 6.50 -3.94
CA ARG A 67 -2.44 7.96 -4.19
C ARG A 67 -3.35 8.78 -3.29
N ARG A 68 -4.37 8.17 -2.73
CA ARG A 68 -5.34 8.82 -1.85
C ARG A 68 -5.04 8.55 -0.38
N THR A 69 -4.01 7.74 -0.11
CA THR A 69 -3.58 7.45 1.25
C THR A 69 -2.89 8.66 1.85
N LEU A 70 -3.30 8.97 3.07
CA LEU A 70 -2.85 10.11 3.82
C LEU A 70 -2.75 9.73 5.30
N ILE A 71 -1.66 10.09 5.95
CA ILE A 71 -1.51 10.05 7.41
C ILE A 71 -1.32 11.47 7.90
N ARG A 72 -2.12 11.86 8.89
CA ARG A 72 -1.97 13.12 9.63
C ARG A 72 -1.64 12.81 11.08
N LEU A 73 -0.59 13.45 11.56
CA LEU A 73 -0.23 13.46 12.97
C LEU A 73 -0.55 14.84 13.56
N ASN A 74 -1.22 14.84 14.68
CA ASN A 74 -1.51 16.05 15.45
C ASN A 74 -1.21 15.82 16.93
N GLN A 75 -1.35 16.83 17.76
CA GLN A 75 -1.08 16.72 19.21
C GLN A 75 -1.96 15.68 19.91
N ASP A 76 -3.18 15.46 19.43
CA ASP A 76 -4.18 14.61 20.06
C ASP A 76 -4.14 13.17 19.59
N GLY A 77 -3.52 12.90 18.40
CA GLY A 77 -3.53 11.57 17.83
C GLY A 77 -3.11 11.47 16.36
N ILE A 78 -3.55 10.41 15.73
CA ILE A 78 -3.27 10.07 14.34
C ILE A 78 -4.56 9.87 13.55
N GLU A 79 -4.56 10.35 12.31
CA GLU A 79 -5.64 10.15 11.35
C GLU A 79 -5.08 9.47 10.10
N PHE A 80 -5.66 8.32 9.74
CA PHE A 80 -5.37 7.59 8.52
C PHE A 80 -6.57 7.66 7.57
N ASN A 81 -6.34 8.05 6.32
CA ASN A 81 -7.38 8.11 5.30
C ASN A 81 -6.84 7.63 3.96
N ASN A 82 -7.50 6.63 3.35
CA ASN A 82 -7.19 6.14 2.00
C ASN A 82 -8.42 6.16 1.08
N ARG A 83 -9.41 6.98 1.36
CA ARG A 83 -10.71 7.08 0.66
C ARG A 83 -11.63 5.87 0.83
N LEU A 84 -11.11 4.66 1.02
CA LEU A 84 -11.90 3.46 1.32
C LEU A 84 -12.12 3.31 2.81
N ARG A 85 -11.19 3.82 3.61
CA ARG A 85 -11.19 3.70 5.04
C ARG A 85 -10.69 4.99 5.68
N HIS A 86 -11.40 5.46 6.68
CA HIS A 86 -11.01 6.58 7.51
C HIS A 86 -10.94 6.10 8.96
N VAL A 87 -9.77 6.22 9.56
CA VAL A 87 -9.51 5.83 10.96
C VAL A 87 -8.86 7.01 11.65
N LYS A 88 -9.40 7.36 12.79
CA LYS A 88 -8.84 8.38 13.68
C LYS A 88 -8.66 7.78 15.06
N PHE A 89 -7.46 7.92 15.61
CA PHE A 89 -7.12 7.51 16.96
C PHE A 89 -6.59 8.69 17.74
N SER A 90 -7.04 8.84 18.97
CA SER A 90 -6.26 9.55 19.98
C SER A 90 -5.11 8.67 20.46
N TRP A 91 -4.02 9.27 20.92
CA TRP A 91 -2.85 8.51 21.39
C TRP A 91 -3.18 7.43 22.42
N PRO A 92 -4.07 7.69 23.43
CA PRO A 92 -4.47 6.67 24.38
C PRO A 92 -5.29 5.51 23.81
N GLU A 93 -5.91 5.64 22.65
CA GLU A 93 -6.68 4.56 22.01
C GLU A 93 -5.81 3.54 21.29
N ILE A 94 -4.55 3.87 21.00
CA ILE A 94 -3.62 2.95 20.37
C ILE A 94 -3.16 1.93 21.42
N ARG A 95 -3.39 0.65 21.15
CA ARG A 95 -3.09 -0.45 22.06
C ARG A 95 -1.81 -1.18 21.69
N GLN A 96 -1.61 -1.38 20.40
CA GLN A 96 -0.54 -2.24 19.89
C GLN A 96 -0.03 -1.73 18.55
N VAL A 97 1.24 -1.94 18.30
CA VAL A 97 1.88 -1.71 17.00
C VAL A 97 2.75 -2.92 16.68
N TYR A 98 2.55 -3.48 15.50
CA TYR A 98 3.35 -4.57 14.94
C TYR A 98 4.15 -4.05 13.77
N VAL A 99 5.43 -4.34 13.75
CA VAL A 99 6.34 -4.02 12.66
C VAL A 99 6.83 -5.32 12.06
N LEU A 100 6.38 -5.62 10.85
CA LEU A 100 6.76 -6.81 10.10
C LEU A 100 7.80 -6.44 9.04
N PRO A 101 9.05 -6.91 9.19
CA PRO A 101 10.10 -6.66 8.22
C PRO A 101 9.71 -7.15 6.83
N SER A 102 10.00 -6.35 5.81
CA SER A 102 9.76 -6.73 4.43
C SER A 102 10.81 -6.08 3.53
N ARG A 103 11.26 -6.82 2.51
CA ARG A 103 12.17 -6.29 1.47
C ARG A 103 11.64 -5.02 0.74
N TRP A 104 10.36 -4.72 0.92
CA TRP A 104 9.64 -3.63 0.23
C TRP A 104 9.21 -2.53 1.20
N GLY A 105 9.98 -2.33 2.27
CA GLY A 105 9.66 -1.48 3.40
C GLY A 105 8.85 -2.22 4.46
N ASP A 106 9.11 -1.91 5.70
CA ASP A 106 8.48 -2.59 6.83
C ASP A 106 6.99 -2.27 6.86
N LYS A 107 6.20 -3.29 7.12
CA LYS A 107 4.76 -3.16 7.26
C LYS A 107 4.40 -2.90 8.71
N VAL A 108 3.93 -1.70 8.98
CA VAL A 108 3.49 -1.27 10.30
C VAL A 108 1.98 -1.44 10.41
N HIS A 109 1.54 -2.21 11.40
CA HIS A 109 0.14 -2.37 11.77
C HIS A 109 -0.12 -1.65 13.08
N VAL A 110 -1.02 -0.68 13.05
CA VAL A 110 -1.47 0.07 14.22
C VAL A 110 -2.85 -0.42 14.61
N VAL A 111 -2.98 -0.88 15.84
CA VAL A 111 -4.21 -1.46 16.39
C VAL A 111 -4.69 -0.62 17.56
N GLY A 112 -5.91 -0.13 17.45
CA GLY A 112 -6.61 0.56 18.54
C GLY A 112 -7.80 -0.25 19.05
N ASP A 113 -8.59 0.35 19.94
CA ASP A 113 -9.71 -0.30 20.63
C ASP A 113 -10.80 -0.82 19.65
N ARG A 114 -11.09 -0.08 18.58
CA ARG A 114 -12.23 -0.35 17.69
C ARG A 114 -11.86 -0.47 16.22
N ALA A 115 -10.64 -0.11 15.86
CA ALA A 115 -10.18 -0.08 14.49
C ALA A 115 -8.70 -0.43 14.42
N HIS A 116 -8.22 -0.62 13.19
CA HIS A 116 -6.80 -0.78 12.90
C HIS A 116 -6.53 -0.18 11.53
N PHE A 117 -5.30 0.19 11.27
CA PHE A 117 -4.82 0.50 9.93
C PHE A 117 -3.40 -0.01 9.76
N SER A 118 -2.91 0.01 8.53
CA SER A 118 -1.52 -0.34 8.26
C SER A 118 -0.94 0.59 7.21
N PHE A 119 0.34 0.84 7.35
CA PHE A 119 1.14 1.56 6.35
C PHE A 119 2.48 0.86 6.15
N ARG A 120 3.25 1.30 5.17
CA ARG A 120 4.61 0.81 4.92
C ARG A 120 5.60 1.95 5.10
N THR A 121 6.73 1.64 5.72
CA THR A 121 7.91 2.51 5.67
C THR A 121 8.47 2.51 4.24
N LEU A 122 9.43 3.37 3.97
CA LEU A 122 10.03 3.44 2.65
C LEU A 122 10.72 2.12 2.28
N GLY A 123 10.28 1.52 1.19
CA GLY A 123 10.92 0.37 0.59
C GLY A 123 11.49 0.68 -0.79
N GLU A 124 12.65 0.12 -1.10
CA GLU A 124 13.29 0.25 -2.40
C GLU A 124 13.14 -1.03 -3.20
N VAL A 125 12.66 -0.90 -4.44
CA VAL A 125 12.49 -2.03 -5.36
C VAL A 125 13.69 -2.09 -6.30
N TRP A 126 14.59 -3.04 -6.03
CA TRP A 126 15.76 -3.30 -6.85
C TRP A 126 15.49 -4.48 -7.82
N TYR A 127 15.87 -4.30 -9.07
CA TYR A 127 15.81 -5.36 -10.07
C TYR A 127 17.06 -5.31 -10.95
N GLN A 128 17.79 -6.42 -11.03
CA GLN A 128 19.06 -6.55 -11.76
C GLN A 128 20.10 -5.48 -11.38
N GLY A 129 20.18 -5.11 -10.09
CA GLY A 129 21.12 -4.09 -9.60
C GLY A 129 20.70 -2.64 -9.85
N GLU A 130 19.54 -2.40 -10.47
CA GLU A 130 19.00 -1.06 -10.69
C GLU A 130 17.79 -0.79 -9.78
N LEU A 131 17.75 0.42 -9.21
CA LEU A 131 16.60 0.90 -8.45
C LEU A 131 15.43 1.17 -9.42
N LYS A 132 14.42 0.32 -9.40
CA LYS A 132 13.24 0.43 -10.28
C LYS A 132 12.11 1.27 -9.68
N GLY A 133 12.10 1.46 -8.38
CA GLY A 133 11.10 2.29 -7.72
C GLY A 133 11.26 2.35 -6.21
N ARG A 134 10.53 3.26 -5.62
CA ARG A 134 10.36 3.40 -4.17
C ARG A 134 8.89 3.38 -3.84
N MET A 135 8.52 2.77 -2.74
CA MET A 135 7.13 2.71 -2.27
C MET A 135 7.07 2.84 -0.75
N GLY A 136 5.93 3.31 -0.26
CA GLY A 136 5.72 3.56 1.17
C GLY A 136 5.96 5.02 1.54
N PHE A 137 5.98 5.29 2.84
CA PHE A 137 6.19 6.64 3.36
C PHE A 137 7.68 6.90 3.53
N ASP A 138 8.19 8.01 2.98
CA ASP A 138 9.60 8.43 3.16
C ASP A 138 9.91 8.60 4.64
N GLU A 139 9.01 9.23 5.34
CA GLU A 139 9.11 9.50 6.76
C GLU A 139 8.45 8.38 7.60
N GLY A 140 8.36 7.17 7.04
CA GLY A 140 7.66 6.04 7.68
C GLY A 140 8.23 5.68 9.05
N ASP A 141 9.54 5.76 9.22
CA ASP A 141 10.21 5.51 10.50
C ASP A 141 9.95 6.64 11.51
N GLU A 142 9.88 7.90 11.04
CA GLU A 142 9.49 9.04 11.89
C GLU A 142 8.04 8.90 12.36
N ILE A 143 7.13 8.54 11.45
CA ILE A 143 5.72 8.26 11.79
C ILE A 143 5.63 7.16 12.83
N LEU A 144 6.35 6.05 12.66
CA LEU A 144 6.37 4.94 13.60
C LEU A 144 6.89 5.37 14.97
N HIS A 145 8.01 6.10 14.99
CA HIS A 145 8.60 6.61 16.22
C HIS A 145 7.63 7.53 16.99
N GLU A 146 6.99 8.47 16.29
CA GLU A 146 6.00 9.37 16.89
C GLU A 146 4.81 8.59 17.47
N ILE A 147 4.32 7.57 16.77
CA ILE A 147 3.23 6.71 17.26
C ILE A 147 3.64 6.03 18.57
N ILE A 148 4.83 5.41 18.62
CA ILE A 148 5.31 4.69 19.81
C ILE A 148 5.46 5.62 20.99
N VAL A 149 6.15 6.75 20.79
CA VAL A 149 6.43 7.72 21.84
C VAL A 149 5.16 8.37 22.37
N SER A 150 4.31 8.89 21.47
CA SER A 150 3.10 9.63 21.84
C SER A 150 2.02 8.74 22.45
N SER A 151 1.95 7.47 22.06
CA SER A 151 1.01 6.50 22.66
C SER A 151 1.56 5.82 23.92
N GLY A 152 2.84 6.02 24.27
CA GLY A 152 3.48 5.44 25.45
C GLY A 152 3.63 3.93 25.38
N LEU A 153 3.77 3.38 24.17
CA LEU A 153 3.98 1.96 23.95
C LEU A 153 5.43 1.58 24.26
N LYS A 154 5.61 0.35 24.76
CA LYS A 154 6.94 -0.22 25.00
C LYS A 154 7.15 -1.44 24.12
N GLU A 155 8.38 -1.64 23.69
CA GLU A 155 8.76 -2.84 22.99
C GLU A 155 8.65 -4.05 23.90
N ILE A 156 7.94 -5.07 23.45
CA ILE A 156 7.83 -6.36 24.10
C ILE A 156 8.62 -7.33 23.22
N ALA A 157 9.57 -8.05 23.81
CA ALA A 157 10.37 -9.01 23.07
C ALA A 157 9.46 -10.01 22.34
N ASP A 158 9.55 -10.03 21.01
CA ASP A 158 8.86 -11.03 20.20
C ASP A 158 9.52 -12.39 20.43
N GLN A 159 8.74 -13.37 20.84
CA GLN A 159 9.24 -14.73 21.08
C GLN A 159 9.60 -15.46 19.78
N ASP A 160 9.05 -15.01 18.65
CA ASP A 160 9.23 -15.65 17.34
C ASP A 160 10.30 -14.97 16.46
N GLY A 161 10.82 -13.79 16.83
CA GLY A 161 11.99 -13.15 16.21
C GLY A 161 11.77 -12.59 14.79
N GLU A 162 10.55 -12.59 14.26
CA GLU A 162 10.25 -12.12 12.89
C GLU A 162 9.86 -10.64 12.79
N GLY A 163 9.80 -9.89 13.90
CA GLY A 163 9.41 -8.48 13.90
C GLY A 163 9.54 -7.79 15.23
N SER A 164 9.11 -6.53 15.31
CA SER A 164 9.02 -5.79 16.56
C SER A 164 7.57 -5.61 16.97
N TYR A 165 7.29 -5.84 18.23
CA TYR A 165 5.98 -5.71 18.82
C TYR A 165 5.99 -4.70 19.95
N TYR A 166 5.11 -3.72 19.85
CA TYR A 166 4.97 -2.66 20.84
C TYR A 166 3.56 -2.71 21.43
N ALA A 167 3.46 -2.72 22.76
CA ALA A 167 2.17 -2.66 23.42
C ALA A 167 2.25 -1.80 24.70
N ARG A 168 1.10 -1.51 25.25
CA ARG A 168 1.01 -0.80 26.52
C ARG A 168 1.35 -1.77 27.65
N PRO A 169 2.23 -1.37 28.61
CA PRO A 169 2.57 -2.17 29.77
C PRO A 169 1.39 -2.41 30.70
#